data_7298f931dc29bf72d47eaf02b22f86b6
#
_entry.id   7298f931dc29bf72d47eaf02b22f86b6
#
_cell.length_a   1.000
_cell.length_b   1.000
_cell.length_c   1.000
_cell.angle_alpha   90.00
_cell.angle_beta   90.00
_cell.angle_gamma   90.00
#
_symmetry.space_group_name_H-M   'P 1'
#
loop_
_entity.id
_entity.type
_entity.pdbx_description
1 polymer ?
#
loop_
_entity_poly.entity_id
_entity_poly.type
_entity_poly.pdbx_seq_one_letter_code
_entity_poly.pdbx_strand_id
1 'polypeptide(L)'
;MGNSIWVFLQKERWRQLILYGIIGSFSAFLDFLVYTALVSMGLFYIHANCISVLVGIGSSFLLNRHFNFKVKDAVFRRFVIFLIIGLAGLLLSNLVLYSCIEWMVLDKLVSKLLSIILVALFQFVLNKYITFKPTAHE
;
A
#
# COMPACT_ATOMS: atom_id res chain seq x y z
N MET A 1 -0.73 -37.35 5.11
CA MET A 1 -1.51 -36.28 5.74
C MET A 1 -0.76 -34.96 5.88
N GLY A 2 0.52 -34.95 6.20
CA GLY A 2 1.31 -33.71 6.32
C GLY A 2 1.41 -32.88 5.03
N ASN A 3 1.51 -33.54 3.87
CA ASN A 3 1.70 -32.86 2.59
C ASN A 3 0.46 -32.10 2.10
N SER A 4 -0.76 -32.57 2.42
CA SER A 4 -1.99 -31.92 1.99
C SER A 4 -2.26 -30.61 2.76
N ILE A 5 -1.91 -30.57 4.05
CA ILE A 5 -2.03 -29.36 4.88
C ILE A 5 -1.03 -28.29 4.39
N TRP A 6 0.20 -28.69 4.11
CA TRP A 6 1.23 -27.80 3.58
C TRP A 6 0.82 -27.20 2.24
N VAL A 7 0.31 -28.03 1.33
CA VAL A 7 -0.17 -27.56 0.02
C VAL A 7 -1.34 -26.60 0.18
N PHE A 8 -2.27 -26.90 1.11
CA PHE A 8 -3.41 -26.01 1.41
C PHE A 8 -2.95 -24.64 1.96
N LEU A 9 -2.00 -24.66 2.91
CA LEU A 9 -1.46 -23.42 3.50
C LEU A 9 -0.70 -22.58 2.46
N GLN A 10 0.07 -23.23 1.58
CA GLN A 10 0.76 -22.54 0.49
C GLN A 10 -0.23 -21.92 -0.50
N LYS A 11 -1.28 -22.66 -0.84
CA LYS A 11 -2.32 -22.20 -1.75
C LYS A 11 -3.04 -20.98 -1.19
N GLU A 12 -3.36 -20.99 0.11
CA GLU A 12 -3.99 -19.85 0.78
C GLU A 12 -3.06 -18.63 0.84
N ARG A 13 -1.76 -18.84 1.09
CA ARG A 13 -0.75 -17.77 1.05
C ARG A 13 -0.69 -17.10 -0.32
N TRP A 14 -0.62 -17.91 -1.39
CA TRP A 14 -0.60 -17.37 -2.75
C TRP A 14 -1.86 -16.60 -3.07
N ARG A 15 -3.02 -17.10 -2.65
CA ARG A 15 -4.29 -16.39 -2.81
C ARG A 15 -4.26 -15.03 -2.11
N GLN A 16 -3.80 -14.99 -0.87
CA GLN A 16 -3.70 -13.76 -0.09
C GLN A 16 -2.73 -12.76 -0.73
N LEU A 17 -1.59 -13.23 -1.24
CA LEU A 17 -0.61 -12.38 -1.93
C LEU A 17 -1.18 -11.79 -3.22
N ILE A 18 -1.85 -12.61 -4.02
CA ILE A 18 -2.45 -12.18 -5.29
C ILE A 18 -3.54 -11.16 -5.02
N LEU A 19 -4.43 -11.41 -4.05
CA LEU A 19 -5.48 -10.48 -3.66
C LEU A 19 -4.90 -9.18 -3.11
N TYR A 20 -3.87 -9.27 -2.28
CA TYR A 20 -3.18 -8.09 -1.75
C TYR A 20 -2.61 -7.24 -2.89
N GLY A 21 -1.99 -7.87 -3.89
CA GLY A 21 -1.47 -7.18 -5.07
C GLY A 21 -2.56 -6.51 -5.91
N ILE A 22 -3.68 -7.21 -6.13
CA ILE A 22 -4.83 -6.68 -6.88
C ILE A 22 -5.46 -5.50 -6.14
N ILE A 23 -5.72 -5.66 -4.85
CA ILE A 23 -6.31 -4.61 -4.01
C ILE A 23 -5.36 -3.42 -3.91
N GLY A 24 -4.06 -3.68 -3.74
CA GLY A 24 -3.03 -2.63 -3.70
C GLY A 24 -2.97 -1.84 -5.00
N SER A 25 -3.05 -2.52 -6.15
CA SER A 25 -3.08 -1.87 -7.46
C SER A 25 -4.33 -1.00 -7.64
N PHE A 26 -5.50 -1.50 -7.23
CA PHE A 26 -6.74 -0.75 -7.27
C PHE A 26 -6.66 0.49 -6.35
N SER A 27 -6.14 0.33 -5.15
CA SER A 27 -5.99 1.43 -4.19
C SER A 27 -4.98 2.47 -4.68
N ALA A 28 -3.89 2.05 -5.32
CA ALA A 28 -2.92 2.95 -5.95
C ALA A 28 -3.55 3.72 -7.11
N PHE A 29 -4.44 3.09 -7.86
CA PHE A 29 -5.18 3.75 -8.93
C PHE A 29 -6.12 4.83 -8.36
N LEU A 30 -6.85 4.52 -7.28
CA LEU A 30 -7.68 5.51 -6.58
C LEU A 30 -6.85 6.67 -6.04
N ASP A 31 -5.71 6.37 -5.43
CA ASP A 31 -4.75 7.37 -4.96
C ASP A 31 -4.36 8.30 -6.12
N PHE A 32 -3.97 7.74 -7.25
CA PHE A 32 -3.58 8.54 -8.43
C PHE A 32 -4.74 9.39 -8.96
N LEU A 33 -5.95 8.85 -9.02
CA LEU A 33 -7.13 9.60 -9.48
C LEU A 33 -7.45 10.77 -8.55
N VAL A 34 -7.47 10.55 -7.24
CA VAL A 34 -7.75 11.59 -6.25
C VAL A 34 -6.67 12.67 -6.30
N TYR A 35 -5.40 12.27 -6.36
CA TYR A 35 -4.28 13.22 -6.48
C TYR A 35 -4.44 14.08 -7.73
N THR A 36 -4.68 13.46 -8.88
CA THR A 36 -4.82 14.17 -10.16
C THR A 36 -5.97 15.17 -10.11
N ALA A 37 -7.12 14.76 -9.55
CA ALA A 37 -8.27 15.63 -9.41
C ALA A 37 -7.97 16.84 -8.52
N LEU A 38 -7.35 16.62 -7.36
CA LEU A 38 -7.03 17.67 -6.40
C LEU A 38 -6.00 18.65 -6.95
N VAL A 39 -4.95 18.16 -7.62
CA VAL A 39 -3.96 19.03 -8.27
C VAL A 39 -4.61 19.85 -9.39
N SER A 40 -5.50 19.24 -10.17
CA SER A 40 -6.24 19.93 -11.24
C SER A 40 -7.15 21.03 -10.69
N MET A 41 -7.64 20.88 -9.46
CA MET A 41 -8.44 21.90 -8.78
C MET A 41 -7.59 23.00 -8.15
N GLY A 42 -6.28 22.95 -8.29
CA GLY A 42 -5.36 23.96 -7.79
C GLY A 42 -4.80 23.71 -6.39
N LEU A 43 -5.06 22.53 -5.81
CA LEU A 43 -4.49 22.20 -4.51
C LEU A 43 -2.98 21.95 -4.62
N PHE A 44 -2.23 22.43 -3.63
CA PHE A 44 -0.79 22.20 -3.57
C PHE A 44 -0.49 20.70 -3.53
N TYR A 45 0.51 20.25 -4.31
CA TYR A 45 0.74 18.82 -4.56
C TYR A 45 1.02 17.99 -3.30
N ILE A 46 1.68 18.57 -2.28
CA ILE A 46 1.93 17.86 -1.01
C ILE A 46 0.61 17.59 -0.27
N HIS A 47 -0.27 18.59 -0.19
CA HIS A 47 -1.58 18.42 0.44
C HIS A 47 -2.45 17.44 -0.36
N ALA A 48 -2.43 17.56 -1.68
CA ALA A 48 -3.13 16.62 -2.56
C ALA A 48 -2.64 15.19 -2.34
N ASN A 49 -1.33 15.00 -2.22
CA ASN A 49 -0.73 13.68 -1.99
C ASN A 49 -1.11 13.12 -0.61
N CYS A 50 -1.11 13.94 0.43
CA CYS A 50 -1.52 13.48 1.76
C CYS A 50 -2.96 12.96 1.75
N ILE A 51 -3.88 13.69 1.13
CA ILE A 51 -5.29 13.29 1.03
C ILE A 51 -5.42 12.02 0.18
N SER A 52 -4.79 11.99 -0.98
CA SER A 52 -4.92 10.88 -1.92
C SER A 52 -4.34 9.57 -1.36
N VAL A 53 -3.19 9.64 -0.71
CA VAL A 53 -2.57 8.47 -0.08
C VAL A 53 -3.42 7.93 1.06
N LEU A 54 -4.02 8.83 1.88
CA LEU A 54 -4.94 8.39 2.94
C LEU A 54 -6.18 7.70 2.38
N VAL A 55 -6.71 8.17 1.27
CA VAL A 55 -7.81 7.49 0.56
C VAL A 55 -7.34 6.10 0.07
N GLY A 56 -6.15 6.02 -0.49
CA GLY A 56 -5.56 4.73 -0.92
C GLY A 56 -5.39 3.75 0.24
N ILE A 57 -4.83 4.21 1.35
CA ILE A 57 -4.64 3.38 2.56
C ILE A 57 -5.98 2.89 3.10
N GLY A 58 -6.96 3.78 3.25
CA GLY A 58 -8.29 3.43 3.74
C GLY A 58 -8.99 2.41 2.83
N SER A 59 -8.94 2.64 1.53
CA SER A 59 -9.52 1.72 0.54
C SER A 59 -8.84 0.36 0.60
N SER A 60 -7.52 0.32 0.65
CA SER A 60 -6.75 -0.93 0.73
C SER A 60 -7.07 -1.71 2.00
N PHE A 61 -7.16 -1.02 3.13
CA PHE A 61 -7.52 -1.66 4.39
C PHE A 61 -8.92 -2.26 4.35
N LEU A 62 -9.91 -1.48 3.91
CA LEU A 62 -11.30 -1.94 3.86
C LEU A 62 -11.47 -3.12 2.90
N LEU A 63 -10.87 -3.05 1.73
CA LEU A 63 -10.96 -4.12 0.74
C LEU A 63 -10.24 -5.38 1.19
N ASN A 64 -9.06 -5.26 1.79
CA ASN A 64 -8.33 -6.41 2.32
C ASN A 64 -9.09 -7.04 3.48
N ARG A 65 -9.66 -6.23 4.38
CA ARG A 65 -10.47 -6.74 5.49
C ARG A 65 -11.69 -7.51 4.99
N HIS A 66 -12.37 -6.98 3.98
CA HIS A 66 -13.62 -7.58 3.49
C HIS A 66 -13.36 -8.83 2.62
N PHE A 67 -12.40 -8.78 1.72
CA PHE A 67 -12.19 -9.82 0.71
C PHE A 67 -11.03 -10.76 1.01
N ASN A 68 -10.00 -10.29 1.69
CA ASN A 68 -8.75 -11.05 1.85
C ASN A 68 -8.59 -11.66 3.24
N PHE A 69 -8.73 -10.85 4.28
CA PHE A 69 -8.51 -11.29 5.65
C PHE A 69 -9.85 -11.68 6.30
N LYS A 70 -10.14 -12.97 6.31
CA LYS A 70 -11.36 -13.52 6.93
C LYS A 70 -11.30 -13.54 8.46
N VAL A 71 -10.20 -13.08 9.05
CA VAL A 71 -9.99 -13.12 10.49
C VAL A 71 -10.60 -11.86 11.12
N LYS A 72 -11.59 -12.08 11.98
CA LYS A 72 -12.36 -11.00 12.64
C LYS A 72 -11.76 -10.55 13.96
N ASP A 73 -10.72 -11.23 14.46
CA ASP A 73 -10.05 -10.89 15.70
C ASP A 73 -8.90 -9.92 15.48
N ALA A 74 -8.54 -9.18 16.54
CA ALA A 74 -7.43 -8.22 16.55
C ALA A 74 -7.51 -7.19 15.40
N VAL A 75 -8.70 -6.78 14.98
CA VAL A 75 -8.92 -5.83 13.88
C VAL A 75 -8.22 -4.50 14.16
N PHE A 76 -8.30 -4.01 15.40
CA PHE A 76 -7.67 -2.75 15.78
C PHE A 76 -6.15 -2.81 15.68
N ARG A 77 -5.53 -3.91 16.15
CA ARG A 77 -4.08 -4.11 16.05
C ARG A 77 -3.61 -4.15 14.60
N ARG A 78 -4.32 -4.87 13.75
CA ARG A 78 -4.00 -4.98 12.31
C ARG A 78 -4.16 -3.65 11.60
N PHE A 79 -5.20 -2.90 11.96
CA PHE A 79 -5.41 -1.55 11.44
C PHE A 79 -4.25 -0.62 11.81
N VAL A 80 -3.80 -0.65 13.08
CA VAL A 80 -2.69 0.19 13.54
C VAL A 80 -1.40 -0.15 12.80
N ILE A 81 -1.07 -1.45 12.64
CA ILE A 81 0.13 -1.87 11.88
C ILE A 81 0.03 -1.42 10.43
N PHE A 82 -1.12 -1.62 9.81
CA PHE A 82 -1.37 -1.22 8.42
C PHE A 82 -1.23 0.29 8.26
N LEU A 83 -1.78 1.05 9.20
CA LEU A 83 -1.70 2.51 9.19
C LEU A 83 -0.26 3.00 9.36
N ILE A 84 0.52 2.40 10.26
CA ILE A 84 1.93 2.77 10.47
C ILE A 84 2.73 2.54 9.19
N ILE A 85 2.58 1.40 8.55
CA ILE A 85 3.26 1.09 7.28
C ILE A 85 2.80 2.08 6.20
N GLY A 86 1.50 2.37 6.14
CA GLY A 86 0.94 3.33 5.21
C GLY A 86 1.49 4.75 5.42
N LEU A 87 1.59 5.20 6.67
CA LEU A 87 2.15 6.51 7.00
C LEU A 87 3.64 6.60 6.66
N ALA A 88 4.40 5.52 6.89
CA ALA A 88 5.79 5.45 6.44
C ALA A 88 5.88 5.59 4.92
N GLY A 89 4.99 4.92 4.18
CA GLY A 89 4.86 5.08 2.74
C GLY A 89 4.50 6.50 2.32
N LEU A 90 3.63 7.17 3.07
CA LEU A 90 3.26 8.57 2.81
C LEU A 90 4.46 9.51 2.97
N LEU A 91 5.27 9.33 4.01
CA LEU A 91 6.48 10.13 4.19
C LEU A 91 7.43 9.94 3.00
N LEU A 92 7.67 8.68 2.59
CA LEU A 92 8.50 8.38 1.43
C LEU A 92 7.91 9.00 0.16
N SER A 93 6.60 8.90 -0.03
CA SER A 93 5.90 9.49 -1.18
C SER A 93 6.12 11.00 -1.26
N ASN A 94 5.96 11.71 -0.14
CA ASN A 94 6.20 13.16 -0.09
C ASN A 94 7.64 13.51 -0.43
N LEU A 95 8.61 12.73 0.08
CA LEU A 95 10.03 12.94 -0.23
C LEU A 95 10.32 12.74 -1.72
N VAL A 96 9.76 11.71 -2.32
CA VAL A 96 9.92 11.44 -3.76
C VAL A 96 9.29 12.55 -4.59
N LEU A 97 8.07 12.97 -4.26
CA LEU A 97 7.39 14.06 -4.97
C LEU A 97 8.19 15.36 -4.87
N TYR A 98 8.62 15.73 -3.69
CA TYR A 98 9.40 16.94 -3.48
C TYR A 98 10.69 16.91 -4.30
N SER A 99 11.45 15.82 -4.24
CA SER A 99 12.69 15.66 -4.98
C SER A 99 12.48 15.71 -6.49
N CYS A 100 11.45 15.01 -7.00
CA CYS A 100 11.16 14.98 -8.43
C CYS A 100 10.67 16.32 -8.96
N ILE A 101 9.80 17.01 -8.22
CA ILE A 101 9.19 18.25 -8.69
C ILE A 101 10.14 19.44 -8.49
N GLU A 102 10.72 19.59 -7.30
CA GLU A 102 11.51 20.76 -6.96
C GLU A 102 12.96 20.69 -7.46
N TRP A 103 13.56 19.51 -7.42
CA TRP A 103 14.98 19.35 -7.82
C TRP A 103 15.14 18.90 -9.26
N MET A 104 14.35 17.93 -9.70
CA MET A 104 14.45 17.37 -11.05
C MET A 104 13.54 18.06 -12.05
N VAL A 105 12.67 18.96 -11.58
CA VAL A 105 11.72 19.72 -12.40
C VAL A 105 10.83 18.80 -13.27
N LEU A 106 10.43 17.67 -12.73
CA LEU A 106 9.54 16.72 -13.40
C LEU A 106 8.08 17.16 -13.25
N ASP A 107 7.25 16.76 -14.21
CA ASP A 107 5.82 16.97 -14.15
C ASP A 107 5.20 16.32 -12.89
N LYS A 108 4.16 16.94 -12.33
CA LYS A 108 3.50 16.49 -11.10
C LYS A 108 2.89 15.10 -11.23
N LEU A 109 2.32 14.77 -12.39
CA LEU A 109 1.71 13.46 -12.63
C LEU A 109 2.76 12.37 -12.81
N VAL A 110 3.84 12.66 -13.54
CA VAL A 110 4.98 11.75 -13.71
C VAL A 110 5.63 11.47 -12.36
N SER A 111 5.83 12.52 -11.56
CA SER A 111 6.39 12.41 -10.21
C SER A 111 5.53 11.52 -9.31
N LYS A 112 4.21 11.66 -9.41
CA LYS A 112 3.27 10.82 -8.64
C LYS A 112 3.37 9.35 -9.05
N LEU A 113 3.46 9.04 -10.34
CA LEU A 113 3.62 7.67 -10.82
C LEU A 113 4.92 7.05 -10.30
N LEU A 114 6.04 7.79 -10.37
CA LEU A 114 7.32 7.34 -9.81
C LEU A 114 7.22 7.10 -8.31
N SER A 115 6.54 7.99 -7.58
CA SER A 115 6.31 7.86 -6.15
C SER A 115 5.53 6.57 -5.84
N ILE A 116 4.46 6.27 -6.58
CA ILE A 116 3.66 5.06 -6.38
C ILE A 116 4.52 3.81 -6.55
N ILE A 117 5.35 3.76 -7.60
CA ILE A 117 6.23 2.61 -7.87
C ILE A 117 7.24 2.43 -6.74
N LEU A 118 7.91 3.49 -6.31
CA LEU A 118 8.92 3.42 -5.25
C LEU A 118 8.31 3.04 -3.90
N VAL A 119 7.14 3.60 -3.57
CA VAL A 119 6.42 3.24 -2.33
C VAL A 119 5.97 1.79 -2.37
N ALA A 120 5.48 1.32 -3.51
CA ALA A 120 5.07 -0.09 -3.68
C ALA A 120 6.23 -1.04 -3.45
N LEU A 121 7.41 -0.74 -4.01
CA LEU A 121 8.63 -1.54 -3.79
C LEU A 121 9.04 -1.52 -2.31
N PHE A 122 9.01 -0.36 -1.68
CA PHE A 122 9.34 -0.19 -0.26
C PHE A 122 8.39 -1.02 0.61
N GLN A 123 7.09 -0.94 0.37
CA GLN A 123 6.09 -1.70 1.12
C GLN A 123 6.22 -3.20 0.88
N PHE A 124 6.53 -3.61 -0.35
CA PHE A 124 6.78 -5.02 -0.67
C PHE A 124 7.96 -5.55 0.14
N VAL A 125 9.07 -4.82 0.19
CA VAL A 125 10.26 -5.21 0.96
C VAL A 125 9.93 -5.30 2.46
N LEU A 126 9.23 -4.30 3.01
CA LEU A 126 8.81 -4.32 4.41
C LEU A 126 7.92 -5.51 4.72
N ASN A 127 6.93 -5.77 3.87
CA ASN A 127 6.02 -6.90 4.07
C ASN A 127 6.75 -8.23 3.98
N LYS A 128 7.70 -8.36 3.05
CA LYS A 128 8.51 -9.57 2.92
C LYS A 128 9.30 -9.87 4.20
N TYR A 129 9.91 -8.84 4.81
CA TYR A 129 10.76 -9.04 5.99
C TYR A 129 10.00 -9.03 7.31
N ILE A 130 8.86 -8.37 7.41
CA ILE A 130 8.10 -8.23 8.66
C ILE A 130 6.91 -9.18 8.70
N THR A 131 6.09 -9.20 7.65
CA THR A 131 4.82 -9.95 7.64
C THR A 131 5.02 -11.42 7.28
N PHE A 132 5.96 -11.73 6.39
CA PHE A 132 6.19 -13.07 5.88
C PHE A 132 7.42 -13.76 6.47
N LYS A 133 8.00 -13.18 7.53
CA LYS A 133 9.10 -13.83 8.24
C LYS A 133 8.57 -15.10 8.89
N PRO A 134 9.13 -16.28 8.57
CA PRO A 134 8.70 -17.50 9.24
C PRO A 134 9.00 -17.39 10.72
N THR A 135 7.97 -17.57 11.53
CA THR A 135 8.14 -17.65 12.97
C THR A 135 8.94 -18.91 13.29
N ALA A 136 10.00 -18.76 14.06
CA ALA A 136 10.95 -19.85 14.38
C ALA A 136 10.34 -20.99 15.22
N HIS A 137 9.03 -20.99 15.43
CA HIS A 137 8.31 -21.93 16.28
C HIS A 137 7.18 -22.69 15.56
N GLU A 138 7.14 -22.63 14.25
CA GLU A 138 6.17 -23.41 13.46
C GLU A 138 6.89 -24.48 12.62
#